data_2b3dfe486ad16316cf53eb7d4b7a414c
#
_entry.id   2b3dfe486ad16316cf53eb7d4b7a414c
#
_cell.length_a   1.000
_cell.length_b   1.000
_cell.length_c   1.000
_cell.angle_alpha   90.00
_cell.angle_beta   90.00
_cell.angle_gamma   90.00
#
_symmetry.space_group_name_H-M   'P 1'
#
loop_
_entity.id
_entity.type
_entity.pdbx_description
1 polymer ?
#
loop_
_entity_poly.entity_id
_entity_poly.type
_entity_poly.pdbx_seq_one_letter_code
_entity_poly.pdbx_strand_id
1 'polypeptide(L)'
;MFLQVLPVFMHNPQAQAPATDLNGNPLPEAGQWIDLRDLGTEGQHSQLLDTDANHGIKPYKNIQVAIPMGIGARFKLNEVMDFSVEFGFRYLFTDYIDDVSRNYVDLGVFGGNELAKAMSYRSNEVATPTSTYVGRDGKSYSVVAGYGSEYPSNNRGSKNDKDIYMVTTFKLSYVLGKSMHRAKFR
;
A
#
# COMPACT_ATOMS: atom_id res chain seq x y z
N MET A 1 -32.28 9.22 13.85
CA MET A 1 -30.92 9.67 13.58
C MET A 1 -30.04 8.43 13.70
N PHE A 2 -29.68 7.84 12.58
CA PHE A 2 -28.77 6.68 12.60
C PHE A 2 -27.35 7.19 12.71
N LEU A 3 -26.65 6.83 13.79
CA LEU A 3 -25.24 7.07 13.94
C LEU A 3 -24.52 6.11 12.97
N GLN A 4 -24.14 6.61 11.82
CA GLN A 4 -23.34 5.82 10.88
C GLN A 4 -21.91 5.82 11.42
N VAL A 5 -21.50 4.72 12.02
CA VAL A 5 -20.11 4.54 12.46
C VAL A 5 -19.26 4.49 11.21
N LEU A 6 -18.31 5.41 11.10
CA LEU A 6 -17.35 5.38 10.00
C LEU A 6 -16.52 4.08 10.11
N PRO A 7 -16.44 3.28 9.07
CA PRO A 7 -15.69 2.05 9.12
C PRO A 7 -14.21 2.34 9.32
N VAL A 8 -13.64 1.64 10.28
CA VAL A 8 -12.20 1.65 10.55
C VAL A 8 -11.55 0.63 9.62
N PHE A 9 -10.49 1.04 8.95
CA PHE A 9 -9.69 0.22 8.08
C PHE A 9 -8.33 -0.03 8.73
N MET A 10 -7.94 -1.30 8.83
CA MET A 10 -6.59 -1.69 9.24
C MET A 10 -5.83 -2.18 8.01
N HIS A 11 -4.61 -1.68 7.84
CA HIS A 11 -3.70 -2.13 6.80
C HIS A 11 -2.31 -2.36 7.37
N ASN A 12 -1.62 -3.31 6.78
CA ASN A 12 -0.22 -3.59 7.05
C ASN A 12 0.42 -3.93 5.70
N PRO A 13 0.96 -2.94 4.99
CA PRO A 13 1.55 -3.17 3.69
C PRO A 13 2.78 -4.06 3.83
N GLN A 14 2.81 -5.13 3.07
CA GLN A 14 3.90 -6.10 3.04
C GLN A 14 4.37 -6.29 1.61
N ALA A 15 5.66 -6.54 1.46
CA ALA A 15 6.21 -6.98 0.19
C ALA A 15 7.26 -8.07 0.42
N GLN A 16 7.46 -8.88 -0.61
CA GLN A 16 8.46 -9.95 -0.56
C GLN A 16 9.86 -9.34 -0.71
N ALA A 17 10.77 -9.73 0.18
CA ALA A 17 12.16 -9.29 0.10
C ALA A 17 12.83 -9.83 -1.18
N PRO A 18 13.61 -8.99 -1.89
CA PRO A 18 14.35 -9.43 -3.06
C PRO A 18 15.44 -10.43 -2.67
N ALA A 19 15.95 -11.19 -3.65
CA ALA A 19 16.98 -12.17 -3.41
C ALA A 19 18.32 -11.55 -2.99
N THR A 20 18.59 -10.33 -3.47
CA THR A 20 19.87 -9.63 -3.26
C THR A 20 19.65 -8.18 -2.87
N ASP A 21 20.66 -7.60 -2.24
CA ASP A 21 20.76 -6.16 -2.07
C ASP A 21 21.03 -5.44 -3.41
N LEU A 22 21.17 -4.11 -3.37
CA LEU A 22 21.40 -3.29 -4.57
C LEU A 22 22.76 -3.53 -5.23
N ASN A 23 23.67 -4.21 -4.58
CA ASN A 23 25.01 -4.53 -5.09
C ASN A 23 25.17 -6.01 -5.45
N GLY A 24 24.07 -6.78 -5.39
CA GLY A 24 24.05 -8.19 -5.79
C GLY A 24 24.43 -9.18 -4.68
N ASN A 25 24.62 -8.73 -3.43
CA ASN A 25 24.88 -9.63 -2.31
C ASN A 25 23.58 -10.27 -1.83
N PRO A 26 23.59 -11.58 -1.47
CA PRO A 26 22.39 -12.25 -0.97
C PRO A 26 21.84 -11.59 0.30
N LEU A 27 20.52 -11.42 0.36
CA LEU A 27 19.82 -10.95 1.57
C LEU A 27 19.37 -12.16 2.41
N PRO A 28 19.59 -12.13 3.75
CA PRO A 28 19.13 -13.19 4.64
C PRO A 28 17.59 -13.37 4.62
N GLU A 29 16.86 -12.29 4.34
CA GLU A 29 15.40 -12.24 4.31
C GLU A 29 14.81 -12.60 2.93
N ALA A 30 15.62 -12.99 1.96
CA ALA A 30 15.21 -13.30 0.60
C ALA A 30 13.94 -14.16 0.54
N GLY A 31 12.92 -13.66 -0.17
CA GLY A 31 11.63 -14.35 -0.33
C GLY A 31 10.68 -14.26 0.87
N GLN A 32 11.07 -13.70 2.01
CA GLN A 32 10.18 -13.48 3.15
C GLN A 32 9.26 -12.28 2.91
N TRP A 33 8.06 -12.33 3.47
CA TRP A 33 7.14 -11.18 3.53
C TRP A 33 7.59 -10.24 4.65
N ILE A 34 7.84 -8.99 4.31
CA ILE A 34 8.38 -7.97 5.21
C ILE A 34 7.35 -6.86 5.39
N ASP A 35 7.13 -6.47 6.64
CA ASP A 35 6.30 -5.31 6.99
C ASP A 35 7.03 -4.03 6.59
N LEU A 36 6.53 -3.34 5.57
CA LEU A 36 7.20 -2.18 4.98
C LEU A 36 7.23 -0.99 5.92
N ARG A 37 6.18 -0.81 6.71
CA ARG A 37 6.11 0.24 7.71
C ARG A 37 7.28 0.22 8.70
N ASP A 38 7.72 -0.96 9.11
CA ASP A 38 8.80 -1.13 10.10
C ASP A 38 10.18 -0.83 9.49
N LEU A 39 10.31 -0.92 8.17
CA LEU A 39 11.52 -0.50 7.46
C LEU A 39 11.60 1.01 7.27
N GLY A 40 10.47 1.69 7.16
CA GLY A 40 10.42 3.12 6.88
C GLY A 40 11.02 3.47 5.53
N THR A 41 10.53 2.85 4.45
CA THR A 41 11.09 2.86 3.10
C THR A 41 11.22 4.25 2.47
N GLU A 42 10.55 5.26 2.99
CA GLU A 42 10.64 6.67 2.59
C GLU A 42 11.39 7.53 3.63
N GLY A 43 12.13 6.91 4.56
CA GLY A 43 12.92 7.59 5.56
C GLY A 43 12.18 7.89 6.87
N GLN A 44 11.01 7.27 7.11
CA GLN A 44 10.16 7.54 8.28
C GLN A 44 10.86 7.28 9.62
N HIS A 45 11.88 6.41 9.64
CA HIS A 45 12.68 6.06 10.83
C HIS A 45 14.10 6.60 10.78
N SER A 46 14.45 7.34 9.72
CA SER A 46 15.79 7.88 9.50
C SER A 46 15.92 9.35 9.95
N GLN A 47 17.12 9.78 10.27
CA GLN A 47 17.42 11.19 10.48
C GLN A 47 17.62 11.86 9.12
N LEU A 48 16.61 12.63 8.71
CA LEU A 48 16.64 13.39 7.49
C LEU A 48 17.13 14.84 7.75
N LEU A 49 17.84 15.38 6.78
CA LEU A 49 18.28 16.78 6.81
C LEU A 49 17.12 17.71 6.43
N ASP A 50 17.17 18.96 6.82
CA ASP A 50 16.17 19.98 6.46
C ASP A 50 16.02 20.17 4.95
N THR A 51 17.07 19.84 4.20
CA THR A 51 17.10 19.90 2.73
C THR A 51 16.52 18.67 2.03
N ASP A 52 16.24 17.60 2.78
CA ASP A 52 15.71 16.37 2.19
C ASP A 52 14.24 16.55 1.80
N ALA A 53 13.85 16.02 0.64
CA ALA A 53 12.49 16.13 0.13
C ALA A 53 11.42 15.55 1.08
N ASN A 54 11.78 14.55 1.89
CA ASN A 54 10.91 13.93 2.88
C ASN A 54 11.16 14.43 4.31
N HIS A 55 11.86 15.56 4.50
CA HIS A 55 12.10 16.11 5.84
C HIS A 55 10.79 16.19 6.64
N GLY A 56 10.86 15.78 7.92
CA GLY A 56 9.71 15.79 8.83
C GLY A 56 8.66 14.67 8.56
N ILE A 57 8.94 13.72 7.66
CA ILE A 57 8.10 12.53 7.48
C ILE A 57 8.01 11.75 8.80
N LYS A 58 6.84 11.15 9.03
CA LYS A 58 6.59 10.31 10.22
C LYS A 58 6.01 8.97 9.78
N PRO A 59 6.20 7.91 10.58
CA PRO A 59 5.53 6.65 10.35
C PRO A 59 4.01 6.82 10.30
N TYR A 60 3.38 6.25 9.29
CA TYR A 60 1.92 6.27 9.16
C TYR A 60 1.27 5.31 10.16
N LYS A 61 -0.02 5.51 10.40
CA LYS A 61 -0.81 4.67 11.30
C LYS A 61 -1.43 3.51 10.55
N ASN A 62 -1.39 2.32 11.12
CA ASN A 62 -2.03 1.13 10.55
C ASN A 62 -3.56 1.19 10.60
N ILE A 63 -4.11 2.05 11.46
CA ILE A 63 -5.55 2.21 11.62
C ILE A 63 -5.95 3.53 10.98
N GLN A 64 -6.84 3.45 10.03
CA GLN A 64 -7.33 4.58 9.23
C GLN A 64 -8.86 4.56 9.16
N VAL A 65 -9.44 5.70 8.84
CA VAL A 65 -10.86 5.84 8.54
C VAL A 65 -11.07 5.74 7.03
N ALA A 66 -12.10 5.03 6.61
CA ALA A 66 -12.51 4.93 5.23
C ALA A 66 -13.94 5.42 5.04
N ILE A 67 -14.23 6.04 3.90
CA ILE A 67 -15.60 6.35 3.48
C ILE A 67 -16.03 5.28 2.48
N PRO A 68 -16.95 4.38 2.84
CA PRO A 68 -17.49 3.42 1.90
C PRO A 68 -18.54 4.10 1.00
N MET A 69 -18.44 3.84 -0.28
CA MET A 69 -19.41 4.22 -1.30
C MET A 69 -19.64 3.01 -2.20
N GLY A 70 -20.85 2.81 -2.70
CA GLY A 70 -21.08 1.67 -3.57
C GLY A 70 -22.38 1.77 -4.34
N ILE A 71 -22.43 1.01 -5.40
CA ILE A 71 -23.61 0.80 -6.23
C ILE A 71 -23.76 -0.71 -6.46
N GLY A 72 -25.00 -1.19 -6.37
CA GLY A 72 -25.28 -2.61 -6.57
C GLY A 72 -26.63 -2.87 -7.19
N ALA A 73 -26.78 -4.07 -7.73
CA ALA A 73 -28.03 -4.57 -8.25
C ALA A 73 -28.37 -5.90 -7.63
N ARG A 74 -29.64 -6.13 -7.34
CA ARG A 74 -30.19 -7.40 -6.84
C ARG A 74 -31.19 -7.95 -7.84
N PHE A 75 -30.98 -9.19 -8.22
CA PHE A 75 -31.81 -9.92 -9.15
C PHE A 75 -32.51 -11.05 -8.40
N LYS A 76 -33.84 -11.05 -8.45
CA LYS A 76 -34.62 -12.14 -7.93
C LYS A 76 -34.61 -13.28 -8.95
N LEU A 77 -33.98 -14.40 -8.63
CA LEU A 77 -33.90 -15.59 -9.52
C LEU A 77 -35.16 -16.43 -9.43
N ASN A 78 -35.66 -16.60 -8.19
CA ASN A 78 -36.93 -17.28 -7.91
C ASN A 78 -37.46 -16.86 -6.53
N GLU A 79 -38.49 -17.58 -6.00
CA GLU A 79 -39.13 -17.20 -4.72
C GLU A 79 -38.20 -17.30 -3.50
N VAL A 80 -37.14 -18.11 -3.60
CA VAL A 80 -36.23 -18.41 -2.50
C VAL A 80 -34.78 -18.03 -2.79
N MET A 81 -34.49 -17.58 -4.00
CA MET A 81 -33.10 -17.24 -4.41
C MET A 81 -32.99 -15.85 -4.99
N ASP A 82 -32.01 -15.12 -4.48
CA ASP A 82 -31.59 -13.82 -5.01
C ASP A 82 -30.10 -13.83 -5.33
N PHE A 83 -29.73 -13.16 -6.41
CA PHE A 83 -28.37 -12.87 -6.77
C PHE A 83 -28.14 -11.36 -6.71
N SER A 84 -27.04 -10.93 -6.10
CA SER A 84 -26.69 -9.52 -6.10
C SER A 84 -25.22 -9.31 -6.48
N VAL A 85 -24.99 -8.20 -7.14
CA VAL A 85 -23.66 -7.71 -7.50
C VAL A 85 -23.52 -6.30 -6.93
N GLU A 86 -22.41 -6.04 -6.26
CA GLU A 86 -22.11 -4.74 -5.67
C GLU A 86 -20.68 -4.33 -6.05
N PHE A 87 -20.52 -3.08 -6.48
CA PHE A 87 -19.25 -2.41 -6.68
C PHE A 87 -19.09 -1.39 -5.55
N GLY A 88 -18.24 -1.72 -4.60
CA GLY A 88 -17.96 -0.90 -3.43
C GLY A 88 -16.61 -0.20 -3.57
N PHE A 89 -16.58 1.12 -3.39
CA PHE A 89 -15.37 1.92 -3.32
C PHE A 89 -15.11 2.30 -1.88
N ARG A 90 -13.85 2.37 -1.50
CA ARG A 90 -13.41 2.83 -0.19
C ARG A 90 -12.40 3.95 -0.39
N TYR A 91 -12.83 5.18 -0.09
CA TYR A 91 -11.96 6.34 -0.06
C TYR A 91 -11.24 6.39 1.29
N LEU A 92 -9.92 6.41 1.28
CA LEU A 92 -9.08 6.46 2.47
C LEU A 92 -8.57 7.87 2.71
N PHE A 93 -8.30 8.22 3.98
CA PHE A 93 -7.65 9.47 4.34
C PHE A 93 -6.12 9.34 4.44
N THR A 94 -5.60 8.21 4.02
CA THR A 94 -4.16 7.94 3.89
C THR A 94 -3.77 7.80 2.43
N ASP A 95 -2.48 7.90 2.17
CA ASP A 95 -1.81 7.65 0.91
C ASP A 95 -0.69 6.60 1.12
N TYR A 96 -0.92 5.65 2.04
CA TYR A 96 0.05 4.64 2.43
C TYR A 96 -0.55 3.24 2.48
N ILE A 97 -1.52 2.93 1.62
CA ILE A 97 -2.08 1.59 1.56
C ILE A 97 -1.06 0.57 1.04
N ASP A 98 -0.14 1.02 0.20
CA ASP A 98 0.94 0.26 -0.42
C ASP A 98 2.35 0.69 0.04
N ASP A 99 2.45 1.49 1.12
CA ASP A 99 3.70 2.05 1.65
C ASP A 99 4.37 3.10 0.74
N VAL A 100 3.65 3.66 -0.23
CA VAL A 100 4.19 4.61 -1.20
C VAL A 100 3.38 5.91 -1.18
N SER A 101 4.04 7.05 -0.87
CA SER A 101 3.36 8.34 -0.80
C SER A 101 4.23 9.51 -1.27
N ARG A 102 5.53 9.48 -1.01
CA ARG A 102 6.39 10.65 -1.14
C ARG A 102 7.52 10.46 -2.16
N ASN A 103 8.64 11.11 -1.89
CA ASN A 103 9.82 11.04 -2.72
C ASN A 103 10.70 9.86 -2.31
N TYR A 104 11.55 9.43 -3.24
CA TYR A 104 12.69 8.61 -2.86
C TYR A 104 13.58 9.35 -1.87
N VAL A 105 14.30 8.61 -1.05
CA VAL A 105 15.30 9.14 -0.13
C VAL A 105 16.70 8.70 -0.55
N ASP A 106 17.69 9.44 -0.09
CA ASP A 106 19.08 8.99 -0.19
C ASP A 106 19.26 7.62 0.48
N LEU A 107 19.79 6.64 -0.24
CA LEU A 107 19.94 5.26 0.28
C LEU A 107 20.87 5.20 1.51
N GLY A 108 21.78 6.15 1.64
CA GLY A 108 22.67 6.25 2.79
C GLY A 108 21.96 6.56 4.11
N VAL A 109 20.69 7.04 4.09
CA VAL A 109 19.92 7.31 5.31
C VAL A 109 19.58 6.04 6.09
N PHE A 110 19.57 4.90 5.42
CA PHE A 110 19.29 3.59 6.05
C PHE A 110 20.50 2.96 6.73
N GLY A 111 21.68 3.61 6.64
CA GLY A 111 22.92 3.13 7.28
C GLY A 111 23.31 1.73 6.83
N GLY A 112 23.43 0.77 7.77
CA GLY A 112 23.75 -0.63 7.49
C GLY A 112 22.56 -1.53 7.16
N ASN A 113 21.34 -0.99 7.06
CA ASN A 113 20.15 -1.79 6.77
C ASN A 113 19.99 -2.01 5.26
N GLU A 114 20.65 -3.02 4.71
CA GLU A 114 20.63 -3.33 3.27
C GLU A 114 19.23 -3.78 2.80
N LEU A 115 18.43 -4.42 3.66
CA LEU A 115 17.05 -4.76 3.36
C LEU A 115 16.22 -3.49 3.14
N ALA A 116 16.31 -2.50 4.04
CA ALA A 116 15.57 -1.24 3.89
C ALA A 116 15.95 -0.50 2.59
N LYS A 117 17.24 -0.50 2.21
CA LYS A 117 17.69 0.06 0.93
C LYS A 117 17.07 -0.65 -0.25
N ALA A 118 17.11 -1.99 -0.27
CA ALA A 118 16.55 -2.79 -1.34
C ALA A 118 15.04 -2.65 -1.45
N MET A 119 14.33 -2.54 -0.32
CA MET A 119 12.87 -2.36 -0.29
C MET A 119 12.45 -0.93 -0.62
N SER A 120 13.28 0.07 -0.31
CA SER A 120 13.04 1.47 -0.71
C SER A 120 13.20 1.66 -2.21
N TYR A 121 14.19 1.02 -2.81
CA TYR A 121 14.52 1.15 -4.23
C TYR A 121 14.39 -0.20 -4.96
N ARG A 122 13.26 -0.40 -5.61
CA ARG A 122 12.92 -1.66 -6.32
C ARG A 122 12.97 -1.55 -7.85
N SER A 123 13.44 -0.42 -8.40
CA SER A 123 13.53 -0.23 -9.86
C SER A 123 14.41 -1.26 -10.54
N ASN A 124 15.39 -1.83 -9.83
CA ASN A 124 16.26 -2.89 -10.32
C ASN A 124 15.53 -4.22 -10.61
N GLU A 125 14.28 -4.39 -10.11
CA GLU A 125 13.48 -5.59 -10.40
C GLU A 125 12.84 -5.53 -11.79
N VAL A 126 12.64 -4.33 -12.32
CA VAL A 126 11.97 -4.12 -13.62
C VAL A 126 12.92 -3.66 -14.72
N ALA A 127 14.13 -3.20 -14.35
CA ALA A 127 15.14 -2.75 -15.29
C ALA A 127 16.54 -3.09 -14.80
N THR A 128 17.46 -3.34 -15.74
CA THR A 128 18.86 -3.59 -15.42
C THR A 128 19.54 -2.31 -14.92
N PRO A 129 20.31 -2.33 -13.83
CA PRO A 129 21.08 -1.19 -13.38
C PRO A 129 22.06 -0.70 -14.47
N THR A 130 22.06 0.61 -14.70
CA THR A 130 22.88 1.24 -15.76
C THR A 130 23.78 2.35 -15.23
N SER A 131 23.63 2.70 -13.96
CA SER A 131 24.45 3.74 -13.32
C SER A 131 24.79 3.38 -11.88
N THR A 132 25.60 4.23 -11.26
CA THR A 132 26.01 4.11 -9.86
C THR A 132 25.61 5.38 -9.13
N TYR A 133 24.86 5.21 -8.05
CA TYR A 133 24.55 6.26 -7.10
C TYR A 133 25.45 6.17 -5.88
N VAL A 134 25.99 7.30 -5.43
CA VAL A 134 26.79 7.37 -4.18
C VAL A 134 25.93 8.01 -3.12
N GLY A 135 25.56 7.22 -2.10
CA GLY A 135 24.77 7.70 -0.98
C GLY A 135 25.58 8.61 -0.03
N ARG A 136 24.89 9.30 0.86
CA ARG A 136 25.52 10.16 1.89
C ARG A 136 26.40 9.39 2.88
N ASP A 137 26.22 8.07 2.96
CA ASP A 137 27.08 7.16 3.73
C ASP A 137 28.40 6.85 3.01
N GLY A 138 28.63 7.42 1.81
CA GLY A 138 29.80 7.20 0.98
C GLY A 138 29.84 5.85 0.25
N LYS A 139 28.78 5.04 0.35
CA LYS A 139 28.69 3.76 -0.36
C LYS A 139 28.11 3.96 -1.76
N SER A 140 28.54 3.10 -2.68
CA SER A 140 28.03 3.05 -4.05
C SER A 140 26.92 2.00 -4.17
N TYR A 141 25.87 2.35 -4.89
CA TYR A 141 24.71 1.50 -5.14
C TYR A 141 24.45 1.40 -6.64
N SER A 142 24.20 0.20 -7.14
CA SER A 142 23.82 -0.04 -8.53
C SER A 142 22.35 0.36 -8.73
N VAL A 143 22.09 1.29 -9.64
CA VAL A 143 20.75 1.86 -9.86
C VAL A 143 20.44 1.98 -11.34
N VAL A 144 19.16 2.08 -11.67
CA VAL A 144 18.69 2.39 -13.01
C VAL A 144 18.78 3.90 -13.21
N ALA A 145 19.55 4.35 -14.21
CA ALA A 145 19.80 5.77 -14.47
C ALA A 145 18.48 6.56 -14.61
N GLY A 146 18.39 7.71 -13.93
CA GLY A 146 17.22 8.59 -13.96
C GLY A 146 16.04 8.12 -13.12
N TYR A 147 16.19 7.07 -12.32
CA TYR A 147 15.13 6.51 -11.50
C TYR A 147 15.48 6.51 -10.01
N GLY A 148 14.67 7.18 -9.23
CA GLY A 148 14.65 7.05 -7.78
C GLY A 148 15.92 7.51 -7.09
N SER A 149 16.71 6.59 -6.61
CA SER A 149 17.86 6.89 -5.75
C SER A 149 18.98 7.69 -6.39
N GLU A 150 19.08 7.74 -7.71
CA GLU A 150 20.01 8.63 -8.39
C GLU A 150 19.58 10.10 -8.24
N TYR A 151 18.27 10.30 -8.08
CA TYR A 151 17.66 11.59 -7.83
C TYR A 151 16.69 11.48 -6.65
N PRO A 152 17.18 11.62 -5.40
CA PRO A 152 16.34 11.42 -4.21
C PRO A 152 15.13 12.36 -4.11
N SER A 153 15.12 13.47 -4.87
CA SER A 153 13.97 14.36 -4.97
C SER A 153 12.86 13.85 -5.91
N ASN A 154 13.11 12.77 -6.65
CA ASN A 154 12.10 12.19 -7.53
C ASN A 154 10.94 11.58 -6.73
N ASN A 155 9.75 11.67 -7.27
CA ASN A 155 8.58 11.09 -6.66
C ASN A 155 8.67 9.56 -6.68
N ARG A 156 8.40 8.95 -5.52
CA ARG A 156 8.11 7.54 -5.38
C ARG A 156 6.60 7.32 -5.43
N GLY A 157 5.83 8.24 -4.84
CA GLY A 157 4.38 8.33 -4.85
C GLY A 157 3.88 9.76 -5.01
N SER A 158 2.58 9.97 -4.86
CA SER A 158 1.92 11.27 -4.95
C SER A 158 1.21 11.61 -3.65
N LYS A 159 1.87 12.31 -2.74
CA LYS A 159 1.36 12.67 -1.39
C LYS A 159 0.01 13.40 -1.38
N ASN A 160 -0.41 13.95 -2.51
CA ASN A 160 -1.65 14.74 -2.62
C ASN A 160 -2.86 13.87 -3.00
N ASP A 161 -2.60 12.69 -3.52
CA ASP A 161 -3.64 11.74 -3.93
C ASP A 161 -3.94 10.81 -2.75
N LYS A 162 -5.22 10.58 -2.48
CA LYS A 162 -5.64 9.66 -1.44
C LYS A 162 -5.97 8.32 -2.04
N ASP A 163 -5.62 7.27 -1.33
CA ASP A 163 -5.86 5.92 -1.79
C ASP A 163 -7.35 5.62 -1.89
N ILE A 164 -7.71 4.97 -2.99
CA ILE A 164 -9.05 4.43 -3.22
C ILE A 164 -8.90 2.98 -3.65
N TYR A 165 -9.61 2.08 -2.98
CA TYR A 165 -9.69 0.72 -3.46
C TYR A 165 -11.13 0.30 -3.74
N MET A 166 -11.29 -0.66 -4.66
CA MET A 166 -12.57 -1.20 -5.06
C MET A 166 -12.72 -2.63 -4.58
N VAL A 167 -13.92 -2.95 -4.09
CA VAL A 167 -14.32 -4.33 -3.76
C VAL A 167 -15.54 -4.68 -4.59
N THR A 168 -15.43 -5.72 -5.41
CA THR A 168 -16.57 -6.28 -6.12
C THR A 168 -17.08 -7.48 -5.35
N THR A 169 -18.36 -7.44 -4.98
CA THR A 169 -19.01 -8.53 -4.22
C THR A 169 -20.09 -9.18 -5.06
N PHE A 170 -20.02 -10.50 -5.16
CA PHE A 170 -21.09 -11.34 -5.70
C PHE A 170 -21.73 -12.11 -4.55
N LYS A 171 -23.04 -12.00 -4.39
CA LYS A 171 -23.76 -12.65 -3.32
C LYS A 171 -24.93 -13.44 -3.86
N LEU A 172 -24.95 -14.72 -3.56
CA LEU A 172 -26.11 -15.58 -3.75
C LEU A 172 -26.79 -15.82 -2.41
N SER A 173 -28.05 -15.44 -2.29
CA SER A 173 -28.85 -15.61 -1.08
C SER A 173 -29.92 -16.67 -1.33
N TYR A 174 -30.05 -17.62 -0.39
CA TYR A 174 -31.09 -18.66 -0.40
C TYR A 174 -31.85 -18.61 0.90
N VAL A 175 -33.18 -18.52 0.81
CA VAL A 175 -34.07 -18.49 1.97
C VAL A 175 -34.39 -19.91 2.39
N LEU A 176 -33.93 -20.30 3.57
CA LEU A 176 -34.25 -21.59 4.19
C LEU A 176 -35.56 -21.46 4.97
N GLY A 177 -36.63 -22.02 4.48
CA GLY A 177 -37.92 -22.01 5.20
C GLY A 177 -39.05 -22.67 4.41
N LYS A 178 -39.95 -23.36 5.12
CA LYS A 178 -41.04 -24.14 4.52
C LYS A 178 -42.30 -23.35 4.14
N SER A 179 -42.42 -22.05 4.55
CA SER A 179 -43.56 -21.23 4.14
C SER A 179 -43.27 -19.74 4.32
N MET A 180 -43.40 -18.98 3.25
CA MET A 180 -43.60 -17.54 3.37
C MET A 180 -45.07 -17.30 3.74
N HIS A 181 -45.36 -17.00 4.99
CA HIS A 181 -46.64 -16.40 5.32
C HIS A 181 -46.67 -14.99 4.76
N ARG A 182 -47.40 -14.81 3.66
CA ARG A 182 -47.77 -13.44 3.22
C ARG A 182 -48.52 -12.76 4.38
N ALA A 183 -47.94 -11.73 4.96
CA ALA A 183 -48.66 -10.85 5.86
C ALA A 183 -49.88 -10.29 5.09
N LYS A 184 -51.08 -10.71 5.44
CA LYS A 184 -52.29 -10.10 4.97
C LYS A 184 -52.47 -8.84 5.79
N PHE A 185 -52.10 -7.69 5.24
CA PHE A 185 -52.59 -6.42 5.76
C PHE A 185 -54.11 -6.36 5.42
N ARG A 186 -54.96 -6.29 6.45
CA ARG A 186 -56.37 -5.88 6.37
C ARG A 186 -56.44 -4.38 6.61
#